data_997be590b1aec369c4945beed495b8f3
#
_entry.id   997be590b1aec369c4945beed495b8f3
#
_cell.length_a   1.000
_cell.length_b   1.000
_cell.length_c   1.000
_cell.angle_alpha   90.00
_cell.angle_beta   90.00
_cell.angle_gamma   90.00
#
_symmetry.space_group_name_H-M   'P 1'
#
loop_
_entity.id
_entity.type
_entity.pdbx_description
1 polymer ?
#
loop_
_entity_poly.entity_id
_entity_poly.type
_entity_poly.pdbx_seq_one_letter_code
_entity_poly.pdbx_strand_id
1 'polypeptide(L)'
;VAARERAALASGRLERIAERWAERLLPLAKAPGAAAARREERGGRAGQRLALPVSAAAHAACRTLAERASVSPFSAALQAFAEVLGAELGVDDLLVGVALAGRSRLEMQGLVGCFVNLLPLAVGLRPGQSAEWRLRQVGHDLLELLEHQDVPLECVTQALRQRGASGLPIRIACGAHNGRAAPAVDAGVRVEADFIPVPGARLDLTLWLEDQPQGWLAVWTGASAIFDLHRIERLHQAWERRLLANAGEPTSKRMSPEGCNAS
;
A
#
# COMPACT_ATOMS: atom_id res chain seq x y z
N VAL A 1 -20.10 14.51 6.17
CA VAL A 1 -19.50 13.23 5.72
C VAL A 1 -20.60 12.19 5.59
N ALA A 2 -21.24 11.73 6.66
CA ALA A 2 -22.23 10.64 6.67
C ALA A 2 -23.43 10.82 5.70
N ALA A 3 -23.92 12.05 5.49
CA ALA A 3 -25.01 12.31 4.55
C ALA A 3 -24.56 12.05 3.09
N ARG A 4 -23.33 12.43 2.75
CA ARG A 4 -22.76 12.20 1.41
C ARG A 4 -22.44 10.74 1.16
N GLU A 5 -21.91 10.06 2.14
CA GLU A 5 -21.64 8.63 2.07
C GLU A 5 -22.94 7.85 1.81
N ARG A 6 -24.00 8.16 2.55
CA ARG A 6 -25.33 7.60 2.31
C ARG A 6 -25.86 7.91 0.91
N ALA A 7 -25.67 9.14 0.40
CA ALA A 7 -26.08 9.51 -0.95
C ALA A 7 -25.27 8.75 -2.02
N ALA A 8 -23.96 8.57 -1.80
CA ALA A 8 -23.10 7.81 -2.70
C ALA A 8 -23.47 6.32 -2.74
N LEU A 9 -23.81 5.72 -1.59
CA LEU A 9 -24.37 4.38 -1.51
C LEU A 9 -25.73 4.29 -2.22
N ALA A 10 -26.65 5.19 -1.90
CA ALA A 10 -27.98 5.20 -2.51
C ALA A 10 -27.97 5.38 -4.04
N SER A 11 -26.95 6.03 -4.60
CA SER A 11 -26.78 6.18 -6.06
C SER A 11 -26.25 4.94 -6.78
N GLY A 12 -25.82 3.91 -6.05
CA GLY A 12 -25.15 2.72 -6.59
C GLY A 12 -23.77 3.00 -7.19
N ARG A 13 -23.19 4.19 -6.98
CA ARG A 13 -21.87 4.55 -7.52
C ARG A 13 -20.76 3.72 -6.89
N LEU A 14 -20.78 3.59 -5.57
CA LEU A 14 -19.75 2.88 -4.82
C LEU A 14 -19.76 1.39 -5.13
N GLU A 15 -20.95 0.81 -5.29
CA GLU A 15 -21.14 -0.58 -5.68
C GLU A 15 -20.56 -0.87 -7.07
N ARG A 16 -20.84 -0.01 -8.06
CA ARG A 16 -20.27 -0.18 -9.41
C ARG A 16 -18.75 -0.12 -9.44
N ILE A 17 -18.13 0.73 -8.61
CA ILE A 17 -16.67 0.79 -8.50
C ILE A 17 -16.15 -0.48 -7.82
N ALA A 18 -16.79 -0.88 -6.72
CA ALA A 18 -16.43 -2.10 -5.99
C ALA A 18 -16.55 -3.36 -6.86
N GLU A 19 -17.54 -3.43 -7.74
CA GLU A 19 -17.71 -4.52 -8.70
C GLU A 19 -16.56 -4.63 -9.70
N ARG A 20 -16.11 -3.50 -10.28
CA ARG A 20 -14.94 -3.48 -11.18
C ARG A 20 -13.66 -3.92 -10.46
N TRP A 21 -13.46 -3.47 -9.23
CA TRP A 21 -12.32 -3.91 -8.43
C TRP A 21 -12.41 -5.39 -8.07
N ALA A 22 -13.61 -5.87 -7.74
CA ALA A 22 -13.82 -7.29 -7.44
C ALA A 22 -13.45 -8.19 -8.62
N GLU A 23 -13.70 -7.79 -9.87
CA GLU A 23 -13.29 -8.54 -11.06
C GLU A 23 -11.77 -8.71 -11.14
N ARG A 24 -11.01 -7.65 -10.89
CA ARG A 24 -9.54 -7.66 -10.90
C ARG A 24 -8.96 -8.43 -9.72
N LEU A 25 -9.62 -8.38 -8.55
CA LEU A 25 -9.16 -9.00 -7.32
C LEU A 25 -9.60 -10.47 -7.17
N LEU A 26 -10.58 -10.92 -7.97
CA LEU A 26 -11.16 -12.25 -7.84
C LEU A 26 -10.14 -13.40 -7.91
N PRO A 27 -9.13 -13.38 -8.82
CA PRO A 27 -8.13 -14.43 -8.85
C PRO A 27 -7.35 -14.55 -7.53
N LEU A 28 -6.93 -13.42 -6.96
CA LEU A 28 -6.21 -13.37 -5.68
C LEU A 28 -7.11 -13.76 -4.50
N ALA A 29 -8.37 -13.35 -4.53
CA ALA A 29 -9.34 -13.70 -3.50
C ALA A 29 -9.72 -15.19 -3.48
N LYS A 30 -9.55 -15.89 -4.61
CA LYS A 30 -9.77 -17.34 -4.77
C LYS A 30 -8.49 -18.17 -4.70
N ALA A 31 -7.32 -17.55 -4.60
CA ALA A 31 -6.04 -18.26 -4.55
C ALA A 31 -6.00 -19.27 -3.38
N PRO A 32 -5.30 -20.40 -3.52
CA PRO A 32 -5.10 -21.35 -2.44
C PRO A 32 -4.51 -20.64 -1.20
N GLY A 33 -5.08 -20.88 -0.02
CA GLY A 33 -4.67 -20.19 1.21
C GLY A 33 -5.43 -18.91 1.55
N ALA A 34 -6.15 -18.29 0.62
CA ALA A 34 -6.97 -17.12 0.89
C ALA A 34 -8.04 -17.39 1.99
N ALA A 35 -8.58 -18.59 2.04
CA ALA A 35 -9.56 -19.01 3.06
C ALA A 35 -8.91 -19.35 4.41
N ALA A 36 -7.68 -19.88 4.41
CA ALA A 36 -6.95 -20.24 5.64
C ALA A 36 -6.55 -18.99 6.44
N ALA A 37 -6.26 -17.89 5.73
CA ALA A 37 -5.95 -16.60 6.32
C ALA A 37 -7.00 -16.07 7.31
N ARG A 38 -8.26 -16.44 7.15
CA ARG A 38 -9.37 -15.94 8.00
C ARG A 38 -9.59 -16.69 9.30
N ARG A 39 -9.13 -17.93 9.42
CA ARG A 39 -9.32 -18.70 10.65
C ARG A 39 -8.55 -18.14 11.83
N GLU A 40 -7.51 -17.38 11.57
CA GLU A 40 -6.61 -16.84 12.59
C GLU A 40 -6.96 -15.40 13.04
N GLU A 41 -7.94 -14.74 12.42
CA GLU A 41 -8.24 -13.31 12.65
C GLU A 41 -8.98 -12.99 13.95
N ARG A 42 -9.38 -13.99 14.75
CA ARG A 42 -10.21 -13.79 15.95
C ARG A 42 -9.48 -13.60 17.26
N GLY A 43 -8.18 -13.40 17.26
CA GLY A 43 -7.41 -13.09 18.47
C GLY A 43 -6.28 -12.13 18.12
N GLY A 44 -6.08 -11.08 18.92
CA GLY A 44 -4.93 -10.19 18.76
C GLY A 44 -3.65 -11.01 18.70
N ARG A 45 -2.97 -11.01 17.56
CA ARG A 45 -1.70 -11.73 17.38
C ARG A 45 -0.61 -10.95 18.10
N ALA A 46 0.28 -11.65 18.80
CA ALA A 46 1.51 -11.03 19.27
C ALA A 46 2.23 -10.39 18.07
N GLY A 47 2.58 -9.14 18.19
CA GLY A 47 3.22 -8.37 17.14
C GLY A 47 4.57 -7.85 17.56
N GLN A 48 5.46 -7.71 16.60
CA GLN A 48 6.76 -7.08 16.76
C GLN A 48 6.82 -5.85 15.88
N ARG A 49 7.40 -4.77 16.42
CA ARG A 49 7.57 -3.50 15.70
C ARG A 49 9.06 -3.16 15.63
N LEU A 50 9.49 -2.78 14.45
CA LEU A 50 10.85 -2.33 14.18
C LEU A 50 10.79 -1.04 13.36
N ALA A 51 11.46 0.01 13.83
CA ALA A 51 11.57 1.28 13.13
C ALA A 51 13.03 1.46 12.69
N LEU A 52 13.25 1.54 11.39
CA LEU A 52 14.56 1.62 10.78
C LEU A 52 14.64 2.87 9.88
N PRO A 53 15.71 3.67 9.98
CA PRO A 53 15.90 4.77 9.03
C PRO A 53 16.13 4.20 7.63
N VAL A 54 15.52 4.85 6.64
CA VAL A 54 15.79 4.55 5.23
C VAL A 54 17.07 5.25 4.84
N SER A 55 18.01 4.52 4.24
CA SER A 55 19.27 5.09 3.80
C SER A 55 19.07 6.22 2.79
N ALA A 56 19.93 7.23 2.83
CA ALA A 56 19.87 8.36 1.91
C ALA A 56 19.92 7.89 0.43
N ALA A 57 20.67 6.82 0.16
CA ALA A 57 20.76 6.23 -1.18
C ALA A 57 19.44 5.59 -1.61
N ALA A 58 18.76 4.82 -0.74
CA ALA A 58 17.46 4.23 -1.05
C ALA A 58 16.36 5.30 -1.21
N HIS A 59 16.37 6.33 -0.36
CA HIS A 59 15.44 7.45 -0.50
C HIS A 59 15.67 8.21 -1.81
N ALA A 60 16.92 8.49 -2.21
CA ALA A 60 17.24 9.10 -3.51
C ALA A 60 16.82 8.21 -4.68
N ALA A 61 17.00 6.88 -4.57
CA ALA A 61 16.53 5.92 -5.56
C ALA A 61 15.00 5.97 -5.77
N CYS A 62 14.21 6.05 -4.68
CA CYS A 62 12.77 6.25 -4.78
C CYS A 62 12.40 7.50 -5.59
N ARG A 63 13.08 8.62 -5.33
CA ARG A 63 12.83 9.88 -6.05
C ARG A 63 13.19 9.77 -7.53
N THR A 64 14.35 9.22 -7.84
CA THR A 64 14.80 9.00 -9.22
C THR A 64 13.82 8.11 -9.99
N LEU A 65 13.38 7.01 -9.39
CA LEU A 65 12.38 6.12 -9.98
C LEU A 65 11.04 6.84 -10.22
N ALA A 66 10.58 7.60 -9.23
CA ALA A 66 9.34 8.35 -9.30
C ALA A 66 9.37 9.40 -10.43
N GLU A 67 10.47 10.15 -10.55
CA GLU A 67 10.67 11.13 -11.62
C GLU A 67 10.68 10.47 -13.00
N ARG A 68 11.43 9.38 -13.17
CA ARG A 68 11.53 8.62 -14.44
C ARG A 68 10.19 8.06 -14.89
N ALA A 69 9.40 7.53 -13.95
CA ALA A 69 8.11 6.90 -14.25
C ALA A 69 6.92 7.88 -14.19
N SER A 70 7.14 9.13 -13.75
CA SER A 70 6.09 10.14 -13.48
C SER A 70 5.05 9.67 -12.48
N VAL A 71 5.50 9.09 -11.36
CA VAL A 71 4.68 8.59 -10.25
C VAL A 71 5.16 9.16 -8.91
N SER A 72 4.48 8.83 -7.83
CA SER A 72 4.92 9.25 -6.49
C SER A 72 6.12 8.44 -5.98
N PRO A 73 7.00 9.01 -5.13
CA PRO A 73 8.04 8.22 -4.45
C PRO A 73 7.48 7.04 -3.63
N PHE A 74 6.28 7.20 -3.08
CA PHE A 74 5.58 6.11 -2.39
C PHE A 74 5.26 4.94 -3.33
N SER A 75 4.91 5.21 -4.60
CA SER A 75 4.69 4.15 -5.60
C SER A 75 5.94 3.30 -5.83
N ALA A 76 7.13 3.93 -5.86
CA ALA A 76 8.40 3.22 -6.00
C ALA A 76 8.71 2.36 -4.76
N ALA A 77 8.48 2.91 -3.57
CA ALA A 77 8.64 2.19 -2.31
C ALA A 77 7.68 0.99 -2.21
N LEU A 78 6.41 1.18 -2.57
CA LEU A 78 5.37 0.15 -2.58
C LEU A 78 5.68 -0.96 -3.59
N GLN A 79 6.12 -0.62 -4.79
CA GLN A 79 6.53 -1.62 -5.80
C GLN A 79 7.68 -2.48 -5.28
N ALA A 80 8.77 -1.86 -4.79
CA ALA A 80 9.91 -2.59 -4.25
C ALA A 80 9.51 -3.48 -3.06
N PHE A 81 8.61 -3.00 -2.19
CA PHE A 81 8.05 -3.78 -1.09
C PHE A 81 7.29 -5.01 -1.61
N ALA A 82 6.45 -4.85 -2.62
CA ALA A 82 5.72 -5.97 -3.22
C ALA A 82 6.66 -6.96 -3.91
N GLU A 83 7.70 -6.48 -4.62
CA GLU A 83 8.69 -7.34 -5.29
C GLU A 83 9.49 -8.20 -4.30
N VAL A 84 9.92 -7.61 -3.18
CA VAL A 84 10.66 -8.35 -2.16
C VAL A 84 9.77 -9.39 -1.49
N LEU A 85 8.55 -9.04 -1.14
CA LEU A 85 7.61 -9.98 -0.53
C LEU A 85 7.15 -11.06 -1.51
N GLY A 86 6.90 -10.73 -2.76
CA GLY A 86 6.56 -11.71 -3.79
C GLY A 86 7.66 -12.76 -3.97
N ALA A 87 8.93 -12.32 -4.00
CA ALA A 87 10.08 -13.23 -4.06
C ALA A 87 10.21 -14.08 -2.77
N GLU A 88 10.01 -13.49 -1.60
CA GLU A 88 10.03 -14.19 -0.32
C GLU A 88 8.93 -15.25 -0.18
N LEU A 89 7.73 -14.93 -0.71
CA LEU A 89 6.55 -15.79 -0.61
C LEU A 89 6.38 -16.73 -1.82
N GLY A 90 7.18 -16.55 -2.87
CA GLY A 90 7.10 -17.35 -4.10
C GLY A 90 5.80 -17.14 -4.87
N VAL A 91 5.32 -15.89 -4.98
CA VAL A 91 4.07 -15.56 -5.68
C VAL A 91 4.30 -14.56 -6.81
N ASP A 92 3.54 -14.73 -7.90
CA ASP A 92 3.59 -13.87 -9.09
C ASP A 92 2.65 -12.67 -9.01
N ASP A 93 1.72 -12.67 -8.08
CA ASP A 93 0.79 -11.57 -7.82
C ASP A 93 0.61 -11.42 -6.31
N LEU A 94 0.72 -10.20 -5.81
CA LEU A 94 0.60 -9.90 -4.38
C LEU A 94 -0.57 -8.94 -4.14
N LEU A 95 -1.40 -9.26 -3.14
CA LEU A 95 -2.42 -8.37 -2.64
C LEU A 95 -1.86 -7.54 -1.48
N VAL A 96 -1.81 -6.23 -1.66
CA VAL A 96 -1.36 -5.27 -0.64
C VAL A 96 -2.52 -4.35 -0.26
N GLY A 97 -2.80 -4.22 1.03
CA GLY A 97 -3.68 -3.17 1.53
C GLY A 97 -2.95 -1.83 1.53
N VAL A 98 -3.54 -0.83 0.89
CA VAL A 98 -3.02 0.54 0.92
C VAL A 98 -3.90 1.36 1.85
N ALA A 99 -3.30 1.93 2.88
CA ALA A 99 -4.03 2.79 3.80
C ALA A 99 -4.08 4.22 3.26
N LEU A 100 -5.28 4.71 3.03
CA LEU A 100 -5.57 6.03 2.50
C LEU A 100 -6.21 6.89 3.58
N ALA A 101 -5.86 8.19 3.61
CA ALA A 101 -6.33 9.09 4.65
C ALA A 101 -7.85 9.32 4.66
N GLY A 102 -8.55 9.05 3.55
CA GLY A 102 -9.98 9.27 3.41
C GLY A 102 -10.39 10.75 3.47
N ARG A 103 -9.44 11.67 3.23
CA ARG A 103 -9.63 13.13 3.31
C ARG A 103 -9.46 13.79 1.93
N SER A 104 -10.16 13.27 0.94
CA SER A 104 -10.08 13.73 -0.46
C SER A 104 -10.60 15.16 -0.70
N ARG A 105 -11.24 15.78 0.28
CA ARG A 105 -11.88 17.10 0.16
C ARG A 105 -11.34 18.08 1.19
N LEU A 106 -11.23 19.36 0.82
CA LEU A 106 -10.77 20.42 1.69
C LEU A 106 -11.58 20.52 3.00
N GLU A 107 -12.91 20.38 2.91
CA GLU A 107 -13.79 20.43 4.07
C GLU A 107 -13.58 19.28 5.08
N MET A 108 -12.86 18.22 4.67
CA MET A 108 -12.54 17.09 5.56
C MET A 108 -11.20 17.25 6.27
N GLN A 109 -10.34 18.15 5.79
CA GLN A 109 -8.99 18.31 6.34
C GLN A 109 -8.97 18.79 7.79
N GLY A 110 -9.89 19.70 8.17
CA GLY A 110 -10.03 20.22 9.52
C GLY A 110 -10.92 19.40 10.46
N LEU A 111 -11.50 18.29 10.00
CA LEU A 111 -12.39 17.49 10.85
C LEU A 111 -11.61 16.59 11.80
N VAL A 112 -12.06 16.50 13.04
CA VAL A 112 -11.55 15.52 14.00
C VAL A 112 -12.29 14.21 13.78
N GLY A 113 -11.53 13.11 13.59
CA GLY A 113 -12.09 11.77 13.40
C GLY A 113 -11.16 10.85 12.61
N CYS A 114 -11.45 9.55 12.63
CA CYS A 114 -10.78 8.54 11.84
C CYS A 114 -11.52 8.38 10.50
N PHE A 115 -10.86 8.74 9.41
CA PHE A 115 -11.37 8.59 8.04
C PHE A 115 -10.53 7.62 7.20
N VAL A 116 -9.53 6.99 7.84
CA VAL A 116 -8.63 6.06 7.15
C VAL A 116 -9.43 4.91 6.56
N ASN A 117 -9.21 4.65 5.28
CA ASN A 117 -9.74 3.49 4.58
C ASN A 117 -8.57 2.61 4.10
N LEU A 118 -8.70 1.31 4.23
CA LEU A 118 -7.71 0.34 3.77
C LEU A 118 -8.24 -0.29 2.48
N LEU A 119 -7.62 0.05 1.34
CA LEU A 119 -8.07 -0.44 0.04
C LEU A 119 -7.09 -1.46 -0.56
N PRO A 120 -7.60 -2.47 -1.27
CA PRO A 120 -6.80 -3.53 -1.84
C PRO A 120 -6.15 -3.10 -3.15
N LEU A 121 -4.84 -3.29 -3.25
CA LEU A 121 -4.06 -3.15 -4.48
C LEU A 121 -3.51 -4.51 -4.89
N ALA A 122 -3.80 -4.95 -6.11
CA ALA A 122 -3.16 -6.11 -6.71
C ALA A 122 -1.88 -5.67 -7.42
N VAL A 123 -0.74 -6.21 -7.03
CA VAL A 123 0.56 -5.92 -7.65
C VAL A 123 1.03 -7.13 -8.41
N GLY A 124 1.11 -7.02 -9.74
CA GLY A 124 1.66 -8.07 -10.61
C GLY A 124 3.19 -8.07 -10.56
N LEU A 125 3.77 -9.24 -10.31
CA LEU A 125 5.22 -9.44 -10.13
C LEU A 125 5.82 -10.35 -11.21
N ARG A 126 5.02 -10.74 -12.21
CA ARG A 126 5.41 -11.70 -13.25
C ARG A 126 6.70 -11.27 -13.95
N PRO A 127 7.60 -12.20 -14.24
CA PRO A 127 8.83 -11.94 -14.96
C PRO A 127 8.57 -11.44 -16.40
N GLY A 128 9.58 -10.77 -16.99
CA GLY A 128 9.54 -10.33 -18.39
C GLY A 128 9.16 -8.86 -18.60
N GLN A 129 8.80 -8.14 -17.54
CA GLN A 129 8.52 -6.70 -17.62
C GLN A 129 9.59 -5.88 -16.88
N SER A 130 9.94 -4.70 -17.41
CA SER A 130 10.91 -3.81 -16.75
C SER A 130 10.36 -3.28 -15.41
N ALA A 131 11.27 -2.95 -14.49
CA ALA A 131 10.89 -2.30 -13.23
C ALA A 131 10.11 -0.99 -13.47
N GLU A 132 10.49 -0.22 -14.48
CA GLU A 132 9.81 1.02 -14.85
C GLU A 132 8.37 0.77 -15.32
N TRP A 133 8.14 -0.28 -16.12
CA TRP A 133 6.78 -0.62 -16.55
C TRP A 133 5.89 -1.00 -15.36
N ARG A 134 6.39 -1.89 -14.49
CA ARG A 134 5.66 -2.29 -13.27
C ARG A 134 5.38 -1.08 -12.37
N LEU A 135 6.34 -0.17 -12.25
CA LEU A 135 6.18 1.04 -11.46
C LEU A 135 5.08 1.95 -11.99
N ARG A 136 4.98 2.11 -13.30
CA ARG A 136 3.88 2.87 -13.92
C ARG A 136 2.52 2.23 -13.67
N GLN A 137 2.44 0.89 -13.71
CA GLN A 137 1.19 0.18 -13.38
C GLN A 137 0.80 0.41 -11.91
N VAL A 138 1.73 0.23 -10.97
CA VAL A 138 1.49 0.51 -9.55
C VAL A 138 1.07 1.96 -9.33
N GLY A 139 1.72 2.92 -10.00
CA GLY A 139 1.36 4.33 -9.92
C GLY A 139 -0.03 4.62 -10.44
N HIS A 140 -0.40 4.05 -11.59
CA HIS A 140 -1.75 4.16 -12.17
C HIS A 140 -2.82 3.58 -11.23
N ASP A 141 -2.61 2.36 -10.77
CA ASP A 141 -3.57 1.67 -9.90
C ASP A 141 -3.71 2.39 -8.54
N LEU A 142 -2.61 2.96 -8.02
CA LEU A 142 -2.64 3.77 -6.80
C LEU A 142 -3.42 5.07 -6.99
N LEU A 143 -3.32 5.71 -8.16
CA LEU A 143 -4.13 6.90 -8.49
C LEU A 143 -5.61 6.54 -8.54
N GLU A 144 -5.98 5.42 -9.15
CA GLU A 144 -7.38 4.93 -9.15
C GLU A 144 -7.90 4.72 -7.73
N LEU A 145 -7.08 4.14 -6.82
CA LEU A 145 -7.46 3.99 -5.42
C LEU A 145 -7.64 5.34 -4.72
N LEU A 146 -6.78 6.33 -5.01
CA LEU A 146 -6.88 7.68 -4.45
C LEU A 146 -8.11 8.43 -4.94
N GLU A 147 -8.48 8.30 -6.21
CA GLU A 147 -9.70 8.89 -6.77
C GLU A 147 -10.98 8.30 -6.14
N HIS A 148 -10.91 7.05 -5.75
CA HIS A 148 -12.04 6.29 -5.21
C HIS A 148 -11.86 5.89 -3.75
N GLN A 149 -11.06 6.64 -2.98
CA GLN A 149 -10.77 6.33 -1.58
C GLN A 149 -11.99 6.38 -0.65
N ASP A 150 -13.13 6.85 -1.15
CA ASP A 150 -14.42 6.86 -0.46
C ASP A 150 -15.21 5.54 -0.60
N VAL A 151 -14.75 4.60 -1.41
CA VAL A 151 -15.37 3.26 -1.53
C VAL A 151 -15.06 2.45 -0.27
N PRO A 152 -16.06 2.05 0.54
CA PRO A 152 -15.82 1.21 1.71
C PRO A 152 -15.28 -0.17 1.30
N LEU A 153 -14.30 -0.67 2.06
CA LEU A 153 -13.75 -2.01 1.85
C LEU A 153 -14.84 -3.10 1.88
N GLU A 154 -15.89 -2.88 2.67
CA GLU A 154 -17.04 -3.75 2.77
C GLU A 154 -17.76 -3.95 1.45
N CYS A 155 -17.91 -2.88 0.63
CA CYS A 155 -18.51 -2.98 -0.71
C CYS A 155 -17.69 -3.90 -1.62
N VAL A 156 -16.37 -3.76 -1.59
CA VAL A 156 -15.46 -4.63 -2.37
C VAL A 156 -15.54 -6.08 -1.90
N THR A 157 -15.56 -6.28 -0.57
CA THR A 157 -15.67 -7.61 0.03
C THR A 157 -17.01 -8.27 -0.32
N GLN A 158 -18.09 -7.50 -0.31
CA GLN A 158 -19.42 -7.98 -0.69
C GLN A 158 -19.49 -8.38 -2.17
N ALA A 159 -18.96 -7.53 -3.06
CA ALA A 159 -18.88 -7.83 -4.48
C ALA A 159 -18.07 -9.10 -4.80
N LEU A 160 -16.99 -9.34 -4.06
CA LEU A 160 -16.20 -10.57 -4.15
C LEU A 160 -16.98 -11.80 -3.66
N ARG A 161 -17.73 -11.66 -2.56
CA ARG A 161 -18.57 -12.76 -2.04
C ARG A 161 -19.67 -13.15 -3.02
N GLN A 162 -20.31 -12.18 -3.68
CA GLN A 162 -21.31 -12.42 -4.72
C GLN A 162 -20.74 -13.19 -5.92
N ARG A 163 -19.41 -13.09 -6.15
CA ARG A 163 -18.68 -13.83 -7.18
C ARG A 163 -18.07 -15.14 -6.69
N GLY A 164 -18.47 -15.59 -5.51
CA GLY A 164 -18.08 -16.89 -4.93
C GLY A 164 -16.70 -16.89 -4.27
N ALA A 165 -16.09 -15.73 -4.02
CA ALA A 165 -14.94 -15.66 -3.14
C ALA A 165 -15.39 -15.69 -1.68
N SER A 166 -14.58 -16.28 -0.81
CA SER A 166 -14.87 -16.28 0.62
C SER A 166 -14.61 -14.90 1.29
N GLY A 167 -14.16 -13.87 0.57
CA GLY A 167 -13.89 -12.46 0.91
C GLY A 167 -12.51 -12.01 0.43
N LEU A 168 -12.01 -10.92 0.97
CA LEU A 168 -10.71 -10.36 0.60
C LEU A 168 -9.71 -10.51 1.75
N PRO A 169 -8.67 -11.36 1.61
CA PRO A 169 -7.68 -11.58 2.65
C PRO A 169 -6.56 -10.54 2.54
N ILE A 170 -6.79 -9.31 3.01
CA ILE A 170 -5.68 -8.36 3.16
C ILE A 170 -4.87 -8.79 4.39
N ARG A 171 -3.68 -9.34 4.15
CA ARG A 171 -2.73 -9.79 5.18
C ARG A 171 -1.52 -8.90 5.29
N ILE A 172 -1.23 -8.14 4.24
CA ILE A 172 -0.07 -7.28 4.10
C ILE A 172 -0.55 -5.88 3.77
N ALA A 173 0.00 -4.86 4.40
CA ALA A 173 -0.35 -3.49 4.08
C ALA A 173 0.88 -2.58 4.00
N CYS A 174 0.74 -1.53 3.22
CA CYS A 174 1.72 -0.46 3.12
C CYS A 174 1.02 0.90 3.17
N GLY A 175 1.66 1.88 3.79
CA GLY A 175 1.14 3.23 3.88
C GLY A 175 2.25 4.25 4.11
N ALA A 176 1.91 5.52 3.93
CA ALA A 176 2.80 6.62 4.23
C ALA A 176 2.10 7.67 5.09
N HIS A 177 2.84 8.24 6.03
CA HIS A 177 2.44 9.39 6.81
C HIS A 177 3.27 10.60 6.41
N ASN A 178 2.61 11.70 6.11
CA ASN A 178 3.27 12.99 5.91
C ASN A 178 3.66 13.55 7.28
N GLY A 179 4.80 13.11 7.79
CA GLY A 179 5.47 13.66 8.95
C GLY A 179 4.68 13.72 10.26
N ARG A 180 5.39 13.77 11.37
CA ARG A 180 4.81 14.18 12.66
C ARG A 180 4.43 15.66 12.54
N ALA A 181 3.28 16.04 13.07
CA ALA A 181 2.98 17.46 13.27
C ALA A 181 4.18 18.12 13.99
N ALA A 182 4.69 19.20 13.41
CA ALA A 182 5.73 19.97 14.08
C ALA A 182 5.27 20.31 15.50
N PRO A 183 6.17 20.32 16.50
CA PRO A 183 5.80 20.72 17.85
C PRO A 183 5.08 22.06 17.79
N ALA A 184 3.82 22.09 18.22
CA ALA A 184 3.06 23.33 18.28
C ALA A 184 3.33 24.01 19.64
N VAL A 185 3.61 25.30 19.60
CA VAL A 185 3.67 26.12 20.81
C VAL A 185 2.46 27.03 20.78
N ASP A 186 1.53 26.82 21.70
CA ASP A 186 0.37 27.68 21.88
C ASP A 186 0.29 28.11 23.35
N ALA A 187 0.08 29.40 23.58
CA ALA A 187 -0.05 29.99 24.93
C ALA A 187 1.07 29.56 25.94
N GLY A 188 2.30 29.35 25.45
CA GLY A 188 3.44 28.92 26.29
C GLY A 188 3.48 27.42 26.59
N VAL A 189 2.57 26.64 26.04
CA VAL A 189 2.56 25.17 26.16
C VAL A 189 3.21 24.57 24.94
N ARG A 190 4.28 23.80 25.17
CA ARG A 190 4.91 22.98 24.11
C ARG A 190 4.18 21.65 24.00
N VAL A 191 3.61 21.38 22.83
CA VAL A 191 2.92 20.12 22.54
C VAL A 191 3.81 19.27 21.64
N GLU A 192 4.20 18.10 22.13
CA GLU A 192 4.91 17.09 21.36
C GLU A 192 4.00 15.88 21.20
N ALA A 193 3.78 15.46 19.95
CA ALA A 193 3.03 14.25 19.66
C ALA A 193 3.98 13.06 19.51
N ASP A 194 3.79 12.03 20.32
CA ASP A 194 4.53 10.78 20.19
C ASP A 194 3.60 9.62 19.86
N PHE A 195 4.11 8.66 19.10
CA PHE A 195 3.35 7.48 18.71
C PHE A 195 3.51 6.39 19.79
N ILE A 196 2.42 6.06 20.46
CA ILE A 196 2.39 4.94 21.39
C ILE A 196 2.06 3.66 20.61
N PRO A 197 3.00 2.68 20.52
CA PRO A 197 2.75 1.44 19.83
C PRO A 197 1.59 0.67 20.46
N VAL A 198 0.60 0.30 19.66
CA VAL A 198 -0.45 -0.61 20.11
C VAL A 198 0.15 -2.03 20.12
N PRO A 199 0.03 -2.78 21.24
CA PRO A 199 0.52 -4.16 21.29
C PRO A 199 -0.21 -5.04 20.29
N GLY A 200 0.54 -5.90 19.59
CA GLY A 200 0.01 -6.86 18.64
C GLY A 200 0.07 -6.40 17.17
N ALA A 201 -0.20 -7.36 16.29
CA ALA A 201 -0.28 -7.15 14.85
C ALA A 201 -1.70 -7.46 14.36
N ARG A 202 -2.30 -6.51 13.65
CA ARG A 202 -3.62 -6.69 13.02
C ARG A 202 -3.54 -7.45 11.70
N LEU A 203 -2.42 -7.29 11.01
CA LEU A 203 -2.09 -7.95 9.75
C LEU A 203 -0.81 -8.78 9.94
N ASP A 204 -0.49 -9.63 8.97
CA ASP A 204 0.74 -10.41 9.05
C ASP A 204 1.97 -9.52 8.98
N LEU A 205 1.94 -8.51 8.09
CA LEU A 205 3.01 -7.53 7.94
C LEU A 205 2.45 -6.18 7.51
N THR A 206 2.96 -5.12 8.13
CA THR A 206 2.72 -3.74 7.67
C THR A 206 4.03 -2.99 7.52
N LEU A 207 4.12 -2.14 6.51
CA LEU A 207 5.17 -1.16 6.33
C LEU A 207 4.54 0.24 6.32
N TRP A 208 4.96 1.08 7.25
CA TRP A 208 4.64 2.50 7.25
C TRP A 208 5.89 3.31 6.97
N LEU A 209 5.79 4.25 6.02
CA LEU A 209 6.83 5.22 5.75
C LEU A 209 6.45 6.53 6.43
N GLU A 210 7.26 6.96 7.36
CA GLU A 210 7.09 8.21 8.08
C GLU A 210 8.10 9.23 7.54
N ASP A 211 7.61 10.38 7.10
CA ASP A 211 8.47 11.47 6.66
C ASP A 211 9.13 12.12 7.87
N GLN A 212 10.45 12.23 7.87
CA GLN A 212 11.26 12.79 8.94
C GLN A 212 12.19 13.86 8.35
N PRO A 213 12.68 14.83 9.14
CA PRO A 213 13.59 15.85 8.62
C PRO A 213 14.86 15.29 7.97
N GLN A 214 15.30 14.09 8.39
CA GLN A 214 16.50 13.42 7.89
C GLN A 214 16.24 12.43 6.75
N GLY A 215 14.99 12.27 6.29
CA GLY A 215 14.55 11.28 5.33
C GLY A 215 13.44 10.38 5.87
N TRP A 216 13.18 9.26 5.25
CA TRP A 216 12.11 8.36 5.68
C TRP A 216 12.54 7.46 6.85
N LEU A 217 11.60 7.24 7.76
CA LEU A 217 11.64 6.17 8.75
C LEU A 217 10.70 5.05 8.29
N ALA A 218 11.22 3.86 8.08
CA ALA A 218 10.43 2.67 7.75
C ALA A 218 10.01 1.96 9.04
N VAL A 219 8.72 1.97 9.33
CA VAL A 219 8.14 1.34 10.51
C VAL A 219 7.45 0.05 10.09
N TRP A 220 8.07 -1.04 10.46
CA TRP A 220 7.58 -2.39 10.21
C TRP A 220 6.81 -2.90 11.42
N THR A 221 5.68 -3.55 11.19
CA THR A 221 4.98 -4.32 12.22
C THR A 221 4.63 -5.68 11.66
N GLY A 222 5.09 -6.74 12.30
CA GLY A 222 4.86 -8.12 11.88
C GLY A 222 4.19 -8.95 12.96
N ALA A 223 3.34 -9.90 12.57
CA ALA A 223 2.85 -10.94 13.47
C ALA A 223 4.03 -11.85 13.85
N SER A 224 4.36 -11.94 15.15
CA SER A 224 5.60 -12.57 15.65
C SER A 224 5.74 -14.04 15.22
N ALA A 225 4.63 -14.74 15.04
CA ALA A 225 4.62 -16.14 14.59
C ALA A 225 5.04 -16.32 13.13
N ILE A 226 4.99 -15.23 12.32
CA ILE A 226 5.28 -15.27 10.88
C ILE A 226 6.51 -14.43 10.57
N PHE A 227 6.58 -13.21 11.12
CA PHE A 227 7.63 -12.23 10.87
C PHE A 227 8.28 -11.84 12.21
N ASP A 228 9.37 -12.52 12.56
CA ASP A 228 10.23 -12.13 13.69
C ASP A 228 11.09 -10.90 13.34
N LEU A 229 11.74 -10.30 14.35
CA LEU A 229 12.54 -9.09 14.15
C LEU A 229 13.67 -9.31 13.13
N HIS A 230 14.34 -10.45 13.17
CA HIS A 230 15.42 -10.77 12.25
C HIS A 230 14.94 -10.90 10.81
N ARG A 231 13.77 -11.52 10.60
CA ARG A 231 13.13 -11.57 9.27
C ARG A 231 12.75 -10.19 8.77
N ILE A 232 12.21 -9.33 9.63
CA ILE A 232 11.88 -7.93 9.30
C ILE A 232 13.15 -7.15 8.91
N GLU A 233 14.26 -7.29 9.64
CA GLU A 233 15.53 -6.65 9.28
C GLU A 233 16.04 -7.09 7.91
N ARG A 234 15.99 -8.40 7.61
CA ARG A 234 16.38 -8.91 6.29
C ARG A 234 15.48 -8.37 5.18
N LEU A 235 14.16 -8.26 5.42
CA LEU A 235 13.20 -7.69 4.47
C LEU A 235 13.50 -6.21 4.23
N HIS A 236 13.79 -5.43 5.27
CA HIS A 236 14.16 -4.03 5.13
C HIS A 236 15.42 -3.86 4.26
N GLN A 237 16.47 -4.62 4.54
CA GLN A 237 17.70 -4.60 3.75
C GLN A 237 17.46 -5.05 2.29
N ALA A 238 16.64 -6.07 2.07
CA ALA A 238 16.28 -6.53 0.74
C ALA A 238 15.47 -5.48 -0.02
N TRP A 239 14.58 -4.78 0.67
CA TRP A 239 13.77 -3.69 0.13
C TRP A 239 14.64 -2.51 -0.33
N GLU A 240 15.60 -2.07 0.49
CA GLU A 240 16.53 -1.01 0.09
C GLU A 240 17.39 -1.44 -1.12
N ARG A 241 17.95 -2.67 -1.09
CA ARG A 241 18.69 -3.20 -2.24
C ARG A 241 17.85 -3.26 -3.51
N ARG A 242 16.57 -3.60 -3.41
CA ARG A 242 15.64 -3.63 -4.54
C ARG A 242 15.41 -2.24 -5.11
N LEU A 243 15.23 -1.23 -4.28
CA LEU A 243 15.11 0.17 -4.71
C LEU A 243 16.35 0.63 -5.49
N LEU A 244 17.53 0.33 -4.98
CA LEU A 244 18.80 0.67 -5.64
C LEU A 244 18.95 -0.06 -6.97
N ALA A 245 18.64 -1.36 -7.02
CA ALA A 245 18.69 -2.15 -8.23
C ALA A 245 17.73 -1.62 -9.31
N ASN A 246 16.48 -1.35 -8.96
CA ASN A 246 15.48 -0.80 -9.88
C ASN A 246 15.90 0.58 -10.41
N ALA A 247 16.53 1.43 -9.58
CA ALA A 247 17.04 2.74 -10.02
C ALA A 247 18.25 2.63 -10.97
N GLY A 248 19.05 1.56 -10.83
CA GLY A 248 20.18 1.27 -11.71
C GLY A 248 19.80 0.63 -13.04
N GLU A 249 18.57 0.13 -13.21
CA GLU A 249 18.12 -0.40 -14.49
C GLU A 249 18.06 0.72 -15.57
N PRO A 250 18.55 0.46 -16.79
CA PRO A 250 18.48 1.43 -17.86
C PRO A 250 17.01 1.71 -18.21
N THR A 251 16.71 2.97 -18.50
CA THR A 251 15.37 3.38 -18.96
C THR A 251 15.02 2.62 -20.23
N SER A 252 13.92 1.86 -20.21
CA SER A 252 13.45 1.23 -21.45
C SER A 252 13.10 2.32 -22.45
N LYS A 253 13.76 2.33 -23.62
CA LYS A 253 13.40 3.23 -24.71
C LYS A 253 11.90 3.09 -24.95
N ARG A 254 11.19 4.23 -25.00
CA ARG A 254 9.78 4.26 -25.45
C ARG A 254 9.71 3.46 -26.73
N MET A 255 8.97 2.36 -26.72
CA MET A 255 8.51 1.77 -27.97
C MET A 255 7.57 2.79 -28.59
N SER A 256 8.06 3.52 -29.59
CA SER A 256 7.23 4.37 -30.43
C SER A 256 6.15 3.50 -31.06
N PRO A 257 4.89 3.92 -31.12
CA PRO A 257 3.85 3.21 -31.83
C PRO A 257 3.97 3.55 -33.34
N GLU A 258 5.12 3.27 -33.96
CA GLU A 258 5.32 3.38 -35.40
C GLU A 258 5.65 1.99 -35.93
N GLY A 259 4.62 1.31 -36.44
CA GLY A 259 4.81 0.01 -37.08
C GLY A 259 3.51 -0.75 -37.37
N CYS A 260 2.42 -0.04 -37.66
CA CYS A 260 1.25 -0.68 -38.25
C CYS A 260 0.70 0.17 -39.38
N ASN A 261 1.50 0.29 -40.46
CA ASN A 261 0.98 0.64 -41.78
C ASN A 261 1.90 0.07 -42.86
N ALA A 262 1.28 -0.67 -43.74
CA ALA A 262 1.74 -1.17 -45.04
C ALA A 262 1.97 -2.68 -45.11
N SER A 263 0.99 -3.43 -45.48
CA SER A 263 0.78 -4.11 -46.78
C SER A 263 -0.42 -5.00 -46.70
#